data_1ea2b28cf101d3335cdbf69a9967aa70
#
_entry.id   1ea2b28cf101d3335cdbf69a9967aa70
#
_cell.length_a   1.000
_cell.length_b   1.000
_cell.length_c   1.000
_cell.angle_alpha   90.00
_cell.angle_beta   90.00
_cell.angle_gamma   90.00
#
_symmetry.space_group_name_H-M   'P 1'
#
loop_
_entity.id
_entity.type
_entity.pdbx_description
1 polymer ?
#
loop_
_entity_poly.entity_id
_entity_poly.type
_entity_poly.pdbx_seq_one_letter_code
_entity_poly.pdbx_strand_id
1 'polypeptide(L)'
;MKINTTGGQIHGITQDGLDIFLGIPYAEPPVHDNRFKHSTLKTQWSEPIDATEIQPIPPQPDNKLEAFFSSQSTTFTEHEDCLYLNIWKQHNDQTKKPVIIYFYGGSFENGHGTAELYQPAHLVQNNDIIFITCNYRLGALGYLDWSYFNKGFHSNNGLSDQINVIKWVHQFIESFGGDAKNITLMGQSAGSMSILTLLKIPDIEPYFHKVVLLSGALRLDTLESARNKAQHFQKLMLDYLDTDDVTSLSTDDILMLMEKLKQSRGPSKGLDLIYAPIKTDDIQNNYPTTKPIFACYTKDEGDIYITSEQKKLSPQRFIDIMELNDIPLKYEDVQTAKQQSLAITHCYFKQPMKQFLQQLNIQDSNAQLWLAEFAWHDTSSAHYRSAYHILDMVFWFGNLQILAAHQYPTTAHLKFLSRQMQNDLANFAKSGKMPWPMYHNERRYYRTYQ
;
A
#
# COMPACT_ATOMS: atom_id res chain seq x y z
N MET A 1 -22.38 -18.10 1.38
CA MET A 1 -23.14 -16.81 1.32
C MET A 1 -23.32 -16.39 -0.12
N LYS A 2 -24.50 -15.80 -0.49
CA LYS A 2 -24.79 -15.35 -1.87
C LYS A 2 -25.21 -13.89 -1.83
N ILE A 3 -24.64 -13.08 -2.71
CA ILE A 3 -24.97 -11.66 -2.88
C ILE A 3 -25.41 -11.44 -4.33
N ASN A 4 -26.52 -10.75 -4.51
CA ASN A 4 -26.98 -10.27 -5.81
C ASN A 4 -26.56 -8.80 -5.97
N THR A 5 -25.79 -8.51 -6.98
CA THR A 5 -25.40 -7.16 -7.37
C THR A 5 -26.07 -6.76 -8.67
N THR A 6 -25.96 -5.50 -9.07
CA THR A 6 -26.41 -5.04 -10.38
C THR A 6 -25.58 -5.62 -11.52
N GLY A 7 -24.39 -6.16 -11.26
CA GLY A 7 -23.50 -6.80 -12.25
C GLY A 7 -23.72 -8.29 -12.39
N GLY A 8 -24.35 -8.95 -11.40
CA GLY A 8 -24.56 -10.40 -11.35
C GLY A 8 -24.46 -10.95 -9.93
N GLN A 9 -24.43 -12.26 -9.77
CA GLN A 9 -24.37 -12.94 -8.47
C GLN A 9 -22.92 -13.24 -8.08
N ILE A 10 -22.61 -13.12 -6.76
CA ILE A 10 -21.31 -13.45 -6.16
C ILE A 10 -21.54 -14.41 -5.00
N HIS A 11 -20.76 -15.47 -4.94
CA HIS A 11 -20.80 -16.46 -3.87
C HIS A 11 -19.54 -16.34 -3.01
N GLY A 12 -19.72 -16.21 -1.70
CA GLY A 12 -18.67 -16.22 -0.68
C GLY A 12 -18.93 -17.28 0.37
N ILE A 13 -18.09 -17.30 1.39
CA ILE A 13 -18.19 -18.22 2.55
C ILE A 13 -18.67 -17.46 3.78
N THR A 14 -19.21 -18.20 4.74
CA THR A 14 -19.48 -17.69 6.11
C THR A 14 -18.64 -18.51 7.07
N GLN A 15 -17.74 -17.84 7.80
CA GLN A 15 -16.84 -18.47 8.74
C GLN A 15 -16.60 -17.56 9.94
N ASP A 16 -16.58 -18.11 11.15
CA ASP A 16 -16.26 -17.41 12.42
C ASP A 16 -17.06 -16.11 12.63
N GLY A 17 -18.35 -16.10 12.19
CA GLY A 17 -19.22 -14.94 12.30
C GLY A 17 -18.98 -13.85 11.26
N LEU A 18 -18.16 -14.12 10.25
CA LEU A 18 -17.91 -13.25 9.10
C LEU A 18 -18.47 -13.84 7.82
N ASP A 19 -18.96 -12.96 6.93
CA ASP A 19 -19.12 -13.24 5.51
C ASP A 19 -17.85 -12.77 4.80
N ILE A 20 -17.23 -13.68 4.05
CA ILE A 20 -15.94 -13.48 3.40
C ILE A 20 -16.11 -13.79 1.92
N PHE A 21 -15.61 -12.89 1.09
CA PHE A 21 -15.57 -13.04 -0.36
C PHE A 21 -14.12 -12.88 -0.80
N LEU A 22 -13.54 -13.92 -1.39
CA LEU A 22 -12.13 -13.97 -1.81
C LEU A 22 -12.05 -14.03 -3.33
N GLY A 23 -11.25 -13.15 -3.92
CA GLY A 23 -10.96 -13.20 -5.34
C GLY A 23 -12.09 -12.72 -6.26
N ILE A 24 -12.78 -11.63 -5.90
CA ILE A 24 -13.72 -10.97 -6.80
C ILE A 24 -12.95 -10.20 -7.88
N PRO A 25 -13.11 -10.50 -9.19
CA PRO A 25 -12.44 -9.76 -10.26
C PRO A 25 -13.08 -8.37 -10.40
N TYR A 26 -12.33 -7.31 -10.12
CA TYR A 26 -12.79 -5.93 -10.25
C TYR A 26 -12.51 -5.30 -11.63
N ALA A 27 -11.65 -5.94 -12.41
CA ALA A 27 -11.28 -5.51 -13.75
C ALA A 27 -11.16 -6.73 -14.67
N GLU A 28 -11.15 -6.48 -15.98
CA GLU A 28 -10.83 -7.52 -16.96
C GLU A 28 -9.35 -7.92 -16.81
N PRO A 29 -9.01 -9.20 -17.09
CA PRO A 29 -7.64 -9.69 -16.96
C PRO A 29 -6.62 -8.84 -17.73
N PRO A 30 -5.53 -8.38 -17.10
CA PRO A 30 -4.50 -7.58 -17.76
C PRO A 30 -3.48 -8.47 -18.51
N VAL A 31 -3.96 -9.32 -19.38
CA VAL A 31 -3.18 -10.28 -20.18
C VAL A 31 -3.35 -10.03 -21.67
N HIS A 32 -2.49 -10.59 -22.50
CA HIS A 32 -2.53 -10.46 -23.96
C HIS A 32 -2.55 -8.98 -24.38
N ASP A 33 -3.54 -8.55 -25.14
CA ASP A 33 -3.69 -7.18 -25.64
C ASP A 33 -3.89 -6.12 -24.55
N ASN A 34 -4.25 -6.53 -23.32
CA ASN A 34 -4.46 -5.64 -22.17
C ASN A 34 -3.22 -5.52 -21.25
N ARG A 35 -2.18 -6.34 -21.48
CA ARG A 35 -1.04 -6.52 -20.60
C ARG A 35 -0.36 -5.21 -20.19
N PHE A 36 -0.15 -4.31 -21.14
CA PHE A 36 0.55 -3.03 -20.95
C PHE A 36 -0.39 -1.82 -20.97
N LYS A 37 -1.69 -2.04 -20.75
CA LYS A 37 -2.71 -0.99 -20.78
C LYS A 37 -3.32 -0.75 -19.39
N HIS A 38 -3.97 0.40 -19.25
CA HIS A 38 -4.84 0.64 -18.11
C HIS A 38 -5.89 -0.46 -18.02
N SER A 39 -6.19 -0.92 -16.81
CA SER A 39 -7.21 -1.95 -16.62
C SER A 39 -8.60 -1.46 -16.98
N THR A 40 -9.42 -2.35 -17.49
CA THR A 40 -10.84 -2.07 -17.78
C THR A 40 -11.70 -2.56 -16.63
N LEU A 41 -12.50 -1.66 -16.06
CA LEU A 41 -13.40 -1.97 -14.94
C LEU A 41 -14.40 -3.07 -15.34
N LYS A 42 -14.53 -4.12 -14.53
CA LYS A 42 -15.51 -5.19 -14.73
C LYS A 42 -16.81 -4.87 -14.01
N THR A 43 -17.87 -4.64 -14.78
CA THR A 43 -19.17 -4.21 -14.24
C THR A 43 -20.30 -5.21 -14.47
N GLN A 44 -20.07 -6.25 -15.28
CA GLN A 44 -21.06 -7.26 -15.63
C GLN A 44 -20.41 -8.65 -15.72
N TRP A 45 -21.16 -9.66 -15.31
CA TRP A 45 -20.79 -11.08 -15.49
C TRP A 45 -22.05 -11.93 -15.64
N SER A 46 -22.04 -12.91 -16.57
CA SER A 46 -23.17 -13.76 -16.88
C SER A 46 -23.33 -14.94 -15.93
N GLU A 47 -22.17 -15.49 -15.47
CA GLU A 47 -22.14 -16.61 -14.55
C GLU A 47 -21.85 -16.10 -13.13
N PRO A 48 -22.39 -16.74 -12.07
CA PRO A 48 -22.04 -16.39 -10.70
C PRO A 48 -20.54 -16.44 -10.45
N ILE A 49 -19.98 -15.37 -9.86
CA ILE A 49 -18.59 -15.37 -9.42
C ILE A 49 -18.47 -16.26 -8.19
N ASP A 50 -17.58 -17.26 -8.24
CA ASP A 50 -17.15 -18.01 -7.06
C ASP A 50 -16.02 -17.28 -6.35
N ALA A 51 -16.37 -16.61 -5.24
CA ALA A 51 -15.44 -15.86 -4.39
C ALA A 51 -15.19 -16.59 -3.06
N THR A 52 -14.95 -17.91 -3.13
CA THR A 52 -14.71 -18.76 -1.94
C THR A 52 -13.23 -19.06 -1.71
N GLU A 53 -12.37 -18.82 -2.70
CA GLU A 53 -10.95 -19.14 -2.66
C GLU A 53 -10.08 -17.95 -3.08
N ILE A 54 -8.86 -17.90 -2.53
CA ILE A 54 -7.84 -16.92 -2.89
C ILE A 54 -7.46 -17.11 -4.36
N GLN A 55 -7.45 -16.04 -5.11
CA GLN A 55 -7.02 -15.98 -6.51
C GLN A 55 -5.54 -15.59 -6.62
N PRO A 56 -4.91 -15.73 -7.81
CA PRO A 56 -3.51 -15.43 -8.00
C PRO A 56 -3.10 -14.04 -7.55
N ILE A 57 -1.87 -13.94 -7.05
CA ILE A 57 -1.22 -12.67 -6.69
C ILE A 57 -0.42 -12.11 -7.89
N PRO A 58 -0.08 -10.81 -7.90
CA PRO A 58 0.76 -10.23 -8.92
C PRO A 58 2.13 -10.90 -8.99
N PRO A 59 2.69 -11.12 -10.20
CA PRO A 59 4.08 -11.55 -10.36
C PRO A 59 5.04 -10.57 -9.70
N GLN A 60 5.98 -11.10 -8.90
CA GLN A 60 6.86 -10.30 -8.08
C GLN A 60 8.14 -11.04 -7.70
N PRO A 61 9.24 -10.33 -7.36
CA PRO A 61 10.43 -10.98 -6.80
C PRO A 61 10.17 -11.51 -5.38
N ASP A 62 10.98 -12.47 -4.94
CA ASP A 62 10.92 -13.05 -3.58
C ASP A 62 10.83 -11.97 -2.49
N ASN A 63 9.84 -12.08 -1.62
CA ASN A 63 9.58 -11.16 -0.53
C ASN A 63 9.96 -11.73 0.86
N LYS A 64 11.22 -11.51 1.26
CA LYS A 64 11.71 -11.97 2.58
C LYS A 64 11.00 -11.31 3.76
N LEU A 65 10.47 -10.09 3.57
CA LEU A 65 9.75 -9.37 4.61
C LEU A 65 8.39 -10.02 4.88
N GLU A 66 7.72 -10.48 3.83
CA GLU A 66 6.46 -11.22 3.97
C GLU A 66 6.66 -12.52 4.76
N ALA A 67 7.71 -13.28 4.42
CA ALA A 67 8.07 -14.49 5.15
C ALA A 67 8.33 -14.21 6.65
N PHE A 68 8.89 -13.05 7.00
CA PHE A 68 9.09 -12.63 8.38
C PHE A 68 7.75 -12.32 9.07
N PHE A 69 6.80 -11.72 8.39
CA PHE A 69 5.48 -11.38 8.94
C PHE A 69 4.40 -12.45 8.68
N SER A 70 4.80 -13.70 8.46
CA SER A 70 3.91 -14.83 8.35
C SER A 70 4.17 -15.85 9.46
N SER A 71 3.11 -16.37 10.06
CA SER A 71 3.16 -17.47 11.04
C SER A 71 3.12 -18.84 10.38
N GLN A 72 2.77 -18.89 9.08
CA GLN A 72 2.60 -20.12 8.29
C GLN A 72 3.33 -19.99 6.95
N SER A 73 3.86 -21.11 6.47
CA SER A 73 4.39 -21.19 5.12
C SER A 73 3.22 -21.40 4.14
N THR A 74 2.72 -20.31 3.59
CA THR A 74 1.68 -20.37 2.55
C THR A 74 2.32 -20.06 1.20
N THR A 75 2.03 -20.90 0.20
CA THR A 75 2.45 -20.67 -1.19
C THR A 75 1.29 -20.03 -1.95
N PHE A 76 1.54 -18.95 -2.64
CA PHE A 76 0.57 -18.30 -3.50
C PHE A 76 0.93 -18.54 -4.97
N THR A 77 -0.07 -18.71 -5.81
CA THR A 77 0.14 -18.74 -7.27
C THR A 77 0.33 -17.32 -7.77
N GLU A 78 1.42 -17.06 -8.48
CA GLU A 78 1.66 -15.80 -9.17
C GLU A 78 1.14 -15.88 -10.61
N HIS A 79 0.39 -14.86 -11.03
CA HIS A 79 -0.11 -14.76 -12.40
C HIS A 79 -0.42 -13.30 -12.76
N GLU A 80 -0.29 -12.93 -14.04
CA GLU A 80 -0.65 -11.58 -14.49
C GLU A 80 -2.16 -11.32 -14.40
N ASP A 81 -3.01 -12.34 -14.52
CA ASP A 81 -4.43 -12.26 -14.15
C ASP A 81 -4.53 -12.27 -12.61
N CYS A 82 -4.35 -11.11 -12.02
CA CYS A 82 -4.25 -10.90 -10.56
C CYS A 82 -5.18 -9.79 -10.03
N LEU A 83 -6.01 -9.20 -10.88
CA LEU A 83 -6.82 -8.03 -10.53
C LEU A 83 -8.09 -8.42 -9.75
N TYR A 84 -7.87 -8.88 -8.53
CA TYR A 84 -8.90 -9.35 -7.62
C TYR A 84 -8.95 -8.52 -6.34
N LEU A 85 -10.15 -8.41 -5.75
CA LEU A 85 -10.37 -7.86 -4.42
C LEU A 85 -11.04 -8.88 -3.50
N ASN A 86 -10.90 -8.67 -2.20
CA ASN A 86 -11.51 -9.50 -1.16
C ASN A 86 -12.32 -8.61 -0.21
N ILE A 87 -13.43 -9.13 0.30
CA ILE A 87 -14.35 -8.40 1.19
C ILE A 87 -14.58 -9.21 2.46
N TRP A 88 -14.46 -8.56 3.62
CA TRP A 88 -14.84 -9.10 4.93
C TRP A 88 -15.89 -8.21 5.56
N LYS A 89 -16.96 -8.81 6.07
CA LYS A 89 -18.05 -8.15 6.81
C LYS A 89 -18.58 -9.07 7.91
N GLN A 90 -19.20 -8.49 8.93
CA GLN A 90 -19.94 -9.28 9.91
C GLN A 90 -21.15 -9.96 9.27
N HIS A 91 -21.43 -11.19 9.71
CA HIS A 91 -22.57 -11.96 9.23
C HIS A 91 -23.89 -11.35 9.73
N ASN A 92 -24.94 -11.41 8.89
CA ASN A 92 -26.32 -11.00 9.19
C ASN A 92 -26.52 -9.54 9.68
N ASP A 93 -25.61 -8.65 9.41
CA ASP A 93 -25.81 -7.24 9.74
C ASP A 93 -26.59 -6.51 8.64
N GLN A 94 -27.68 -5.85 9.03
CA GLN A 94 -28.63 -5.16 8.15
C GLN A 94 -28.36 -3.65 8.03
N THR A 95 -27.46 -3.08 8.84
CA THR A 95 -27.16 -1.65 8.81
C THR A 95 -26.07 -1.34 7.80
N LYS A 96 -26.16 -0.18 7.12
CA LYS A 96 -25.10 0.29 6.23
C LYS A 96 -23.81 0.57 7.02
N LYS A 97 -22.69 -0.01 6.58
CA LYS A 97 -21.41 0.04 7.26
C LYS A 97 -20.42 0.96 6.56
N PRO A 98 -19.56 1.67 7.31
CA PRO A 98 -18.41 2.31 6.74
C PRO A 98 -17.50 1.28 6.08
N VAL A 99 -16.87 1.66 4.97
CA VAL A 99 -16.03 0.79 4.15
C VAL A 99 -14.60 1.27 4.19
N ILE A 100 -13.66 0.35 4.37
CA ILE A 100 -12.23 0.61 4.26
C ILE A 100 -11.68 -0.17 3.08
N ILE A 101 -11.01 0.51 2.14
CA ILE A 101 -10.24 -0.09 1.05
C ILE A 101 -8.77 0.02 1.43
N TYR A 102 -8.07 -1.10 1.50
CA TYR A 102 -6.66 -1.15 1.88
C TYR A 102 -5.75 -1.40 0.68
N PHE A 103 -4.75 -0.54 0.51
CA PHE A 103 -3.64 -0.69 -0.43
C PHE A 103 -2.36 -1.01 0.34
N TYR A 104 -1.79 -2.18 0.06
CA TYR A 104 -0.57 -2.67 0.70
C TYR A 104 0.68 -1.92 0.24
N GLY A 105 1.75 -2.03 1.04
CA GLY A 105 3.08 -1.54 0.72
C GLY A 105 3.94 -2.58 -0.01
N GLY A 106 5.23 -2.29 -0.15
CA GLY A 106 6.21 -3.17 -0.81
C GLY A 106 6.97 -2.48 -1.93
N SER A 107 7.21 -1.17 -1.81
CA SER A 107 8.01 -0.37 -2.75
C SER A 107 7.52 -0.42 -4.19
N PHE A 108 6.24 -0.73 -4.42
CA PHE A 108 5.62 -0.99 -5.73
C PHE A 108 6.19 -2.21 -6.47
N GLU A 109 7.07 -2.98 -5.86
CA GLU A 109 7.72 -4.16 -6.46
C GLU A 109 7.12 -5.48 -5.98
N ASN A 110 6.61 -5.53 -4.74
CA ASN A 110 6.07 -6.74 -4.13
C ASN A 110 4.92 -6.45 -3.16
N GLY A 111 4.30 -7.53 -2.66
CA GLY A 111 3.14 -7.49 -1.76
C GLY A 111 1.86 -7.98 -2.45
N HIS A 112 0.86 -8.30 -1.64
CA HIS A 112 -0.48 -8.67 -2.12
C HIS A 112 -1.53 -8.53 -1.00
N GLY A 113 -2.80 -8.40 -1.39
CA GLY A 113 -3.91 -8.16 -0.47
C GLY A 113 -4.32 -9.38 0.36
N THR A 114 -3.75 -10.56 0.10
CA THR A 114 -4.05 -11.80 0.83
C THR A 114 -2.97 -12.23 1.82
N ALA A 115 -1.89 -11.45 1.98
CA ALA A 115 -0.82 -11.73 2.95
C ALA A 115 -1.38 -11.82 4.37
N GLU A 116 -0.85 -12.74 5.20
CA GLU A 116 -1.31 -12.95 6.57
C GLU A 116 -1.29 -11.65 7.40
N LEU A 117 -0.26 -10.82 7.22
CA LEU A 117 -0.13 -9.54 7.89
C LEU A 117 -1.36 -8.63 7.68
N TYR A 118 -2.05 -8.74 6.54
CA TYR A 118 -3.16 -7.89 6.14
C TYR A 118 -4.52 -8.57 6.25
N GLN A 119 -4.61 -9.73 6.91
CA GLN A 119 -5.88 -10.43 7.17
C GLN A 119 -6.74 -9.64 8.16
N PRO A 120 -7.91 -9.12 7.76
CA PRO A 120 -8.65 -8.18 8.60
C PRO A 120 -9.69 -8.86 9.50
N ALA A 121 -9.67 -10.20 9.62
CA ALA A 121 -10.69 -10.95 10.35
C ALA A 121 -10.89 -10.41 11.79
N HIS A 122 -9.81 -10.25 12.55
CA HIS A 122 -9.88 -9.71 13.91
C HIS A 122 -10.37 -8.26 13.97
N LEU A 123 -9.95 -7.43 13.01
CA LEU A 123 -10.40 -6.04 12.91
C LEU A 123 -11.92 -5.98 12.65
N VAL A 124 -12.43 -6.77 11.70
CA VAL A 124 -13.85 -6.78 11.31
C VAL A 124 -14.72 -7.45 12.37
N GLN A 125 -14.28 -8.56 12.99
CA GLN A 125 -15.01 -9.20 14.08
C GLN A 125 -15.25 -8.25 15.26
N ASN A 126 -14.32 -7.37 15.51
CA ASN A 126 -14.29 -6.48 16.66
C ASN A 126 -14.94 -5.12 16.38
N ASN A 127 -15.21 -4.78 15.13
CA ASN A 127 -15.65 -3.45 14.72
C ASN A 127 -16.70 -3.54 13.61
N ASP A 128 -17.58 -2.57 13.63
CA ASP A 128 -18.73 -2.48 12.76
C ASP A 128 -18.33 -1.79 11.42
N ILE A 129 -17.56 -2.49 10.60
CA ILE A 129 -17.02 -2.03 9.32
C ILE A 129 -17.05 -3.13 8.27
N ILE A 130 -16.97 -2.74 6.99
CA ILE A 130 -16.59 -3.62 5.89
C ILE A 130 -15.14 -3.31 5.53
N PHE A 131 -14.32 -4.34 5.40
CA PHE A 131 -12.91 -4.19 5.04
C PHE A 131 -12.63 -4.88 3.71
N ILE A 132 -11.86 -4.20 2.84
CA ILE A 132 -11.54 -4.66 1.49
C ILE A 132 -10.04 -4.63 1.31
N THR A 133 -9.46 -5.75 0.89
CA THR A 133 -8.09 -5.81 0.36
C THR A 133 -8.15 -6.08 -1.14
N CYS A 134 -7.11 -5.73 -1.87
CA CYS A 134 -7.06 -5.93 -3.31
C CYS A 134 -5.63 -6.17 -3.78
N ASN A 135 -5.49 -6.76 -4.95
CA ASN A 135 -4.26 -6.81 -5.69
C ASN A 135 -4.25 -5.72 -6.77
N TYR A 136 -3.08 -5.26 -7.17
CA TYR A 136 -2.83 -4.35 -8.28
C TYR A 136 -1.47 -4.68 -8.89
N ARG A 137 -1.26 -4.38 -10.17
CA ARG A 137 0.01 -4.69 -10.86
C ARG A 137 1.19 -3.99 -10.22
N LEU A 138 2.31 -4.70 -10.14
CA LEU A 138 3.55 -4.31 -9.48
C LEU A 138 4.71 -4.23 -10.47
N GLY A 139 5.82 -3.67 -10.00
CA GLY A 139 7.08 -3.63 -10.73
C GLY A 139 6.95 -2.99 -12.10
N ALA A 140 7.61 -3.59 -13.09
CA ALA A 140 7.53 -3.11 -14.46
C ALA A 140 6.12 -3.17 -15.02
N LEU A 141 5.35 -4.25 -14.77
CA LEU A 141 3.97 -4.39 -15.25
C LEU A 141 3.06 -3.26 -14.76
N GLY A 142 3.27 -2.76 -13.53
CA GLY A 142 2.48 -1.72 -12.91
C GLY A 142 2.98 -0.29 -13.16
N TYR A 143 4.30 -0.07 -13.24
CA TYR A 143 4.87 1.27 -13.10
C TYR A 143 6.03 1.60 -14.05
N LEU A 144 6.39 0.73 -15.01
CA LEU A 144 7.27 1.13 -16.11
C LEU A 144 6.50 2.01 -17.10
N ASP A 145 7.16 2.95 -17.76
CA ASP A 145 6.54 3.73 -18.86
C ASP A 145 6.47 2.89 -20.14
N TRP A 146 5.43 2.06 -20.25
CA TRP A 146 5.21 1.23 -21.43
C TRP A 146 4.85 2.04 -22.68
N SER A 147 4.37 3.29 -22.52
CA SER A 147 4.08 4.19 -23.66
C SER A 147 5.34 4.55 -24.44
N TYR A 148 6.53 4.39 -23.86
CA TYR A 148 7.81 4.51 -24.54
C TYR A 148 7.97 3.49 -25.68
N PHE A 149 7.49 2.27 -25.47
CA PHE A 149 7.63 1.18 -26.46
C PHE A 149 6.55 1.21 -27.53
N ASN A 150 5.32 1.59 -27.20
CA ASN A 150 4.20 1.66 -28.14
C ASN A 150 3.18 2.70 -27.66
N LYS A 151 2.69 3.53 -28.60
CA LYS A 151 1.67 4.56 -28.33
C LYS A 151 0.33 4.02 -27.83
N GLY A 152 0.04 2.73 -28.05
CA GLY A 152 -1.16 2.05 -27.55
C GLY A 152 -1.00 1.49 -26.13
N PHE A 153 0.18 1.60 -25.54
CA PHE A 153 0.47 1.18 -24.17
C PHE A 153 0.46 2.37 -23.20
N HIS A 154 0.34 2.10 -21.91
CA HIS A 154 0.18 3.15 -20.92
C HIS A 154 1.24 3.07 -19.81
N SER A 155 1.49 4.19 -19.16
CA SER A 155 2.17 4.25 -17.87
C SER A 155 1.16 4.14 -16.72
N ASN A 156 1.63 4.02 -15.47
CA ASN A 156 0.76 4.00 -14.27
C ASN A 156 -0.31 2.90 -14.27
N ASN A 157 -0.02 1.75 -14.84
CA ASN A 157 -0.98 0.65 -14.93
C ASN A 157 -1.44 0.19 -13.53
N GLY A 158 -0.53 0.08 -12.54
CA GLY A 158 -0.89 -0.25 -11.17
C GLY A 158 -1.76 0.81 -10.49
N LEU A 159 -1.55 2.10 -10.80
CA LEU A 159 -2.42 3.17 -10.31
C LEU A 159 -3.82 3.09 -10.93
N SER A 160 -3.92 2.75 -12.24
CA SER A 160 -5.22 2.54 -12.91
C SER A 160 -6.00 1.38 -12.28
N ASP A 161 -5.29 0.33 -11.85
CA ASP A 161 -5.89 -0.81 -11.15
C ASP A 161 -6.50 -0.35 -9.81
N GLN A 162 -5.78 0.44 -9.02
CA GLN A 162 -6.26 1.01 -7.75
C GLN A 162 -7.48 1.93 -7.96
N ILE A 163 -7.48 2.74 -9.01
CA ILE A 163 -8.65 3.54 -9.41
C ILE A 163 -9.86 2.66 -9.69
N ASN A 164 -9.67 1.56 -10.40
CA ASN A 164 -10.76 0.63 -10.70
C ASN A 164 -11.28 -0.12 -9.46
N VAL A 165 -10.41 -0.44 -8.49
CA VAL A 165 -10.87 -0.94 -7.18
C VAL A 165 -11.83 0.06 -6.52
N ILE A 166 -11.44 1.35 -6.45
CA ILE A 166 -12.26 2.39 -5.82
C ILE A 166 -13.61 2.53 -6.54
N LYS A 167 -13.62 2.57 -7.87
CA LYS A 167 -14.84 2.66 -8.69
C LYS A 167 -15.72 1.43 -8.53
N TRP A 168 -15.13 0.22 -8.54
CA TRP A 168 -15.86 -1.03 -8.34
C TRP A 168 -16.55 -1.06 -6.97
N VAL A 169 -15.81 -0.71 -5.92
CA VAL A 169 -16.34 -0.66 -4.56
C VAL A 169 -17.49 0.36 -4.47
N HIS A 170 -17.29 1.57 -4.97
CA HIS A 170 -18.34 2.58 -4.98
C HIS A 170 -19.62 2.09 -5.69
N GLN A 171 -19.49 1.34 -6.77
CA GLN A 171 -20.62 0.84 -7.56
C GLN A 171 -21.36 -0.31 -6.88
N PHE A 172 -20.67 -1.24 -6.21
CA PHE A 172 -21.27 -2.51 -5.80
C PHE A 172 -21.37 -2.71 -4.28
N ILE A 173 -20.69 -1.90 -3.47
CA ILE A 173 -20.55 -2.18 -2.04
C ILE A 173 -21.89 -2.12 -1.26
N GLU A 174 -22.89 -1.40 -1.75
CA GLU A 174 -24.20 -1.37 -1.14
C GLU A 174 -24.90 -2.75 -1.16
N SER A 175 -24.63 -3.58 -2.17
CA SER A 175 -25.11 -4.96 -2.22
C SER A 175 -24.53 -5.83 -1.08
N PHE A 176 -23.38 -5.46 -0.55
CA PHE A 176 -22.72 -6.13 0.58
C PHE A 176 -23.09 -5.50 1.93
N GLY A 177 -23.95 -4.48 1.96
CA GLY A 177 -24.32 -3.74 3.15
C GLY A 177 -23.37 -2.59 3.51
N GLY A 178 -22.46 -2.20 2.60
CA GLY A 178 -21.59 -1.04 2.76
C GLY A 178 -22.28 0.27 2.41
N ASP A 179 -21.75 1.37 2.91
CA ASP A 179 -22.18 2.71 2.56
C ASP A 179 -21.23 3.30 1.51
N ALA A 180 -21.68 3.37 0.25
CA ALA A 180 -20.94 3.97 -0.85
C ALA A 180 -20.60 5.46 -0.63
N LYS A 181 -21.29 6.13 0.30
CA LYS A 181 -21.03 7.51 0.72
C LYS A 181 -20.11 7.60 1.94
N ASN A 182 -19.53 6.47 2.38
CA ASN A 182 -18.67 6.42 3.55
C ASN A 182 -17.47 5.49 3.33
N ILE A 183 -16.71 5.71 2.25
CA ILE A 183 -15.53 4.95 1.86
C ILE A 183 -14.27 5.66 2.38
N THR A 184 -13.41 4.91 3.06
CA THR A 184 -12.09 5.34 3.54
C THR A 184 -11.02 4.59 2.76
N LEU A 185 -10.06 5.28 2.16
CA LEU A 185 -8.85 4.67 1.63
C LEU A 185 -7.82 4.55 2.75
N MET A 186 -7.25 3.39 2.93
CA MET A 186 -6.18 3.12 3.88
C MET A 186 -4.99 2.54 3.14
N GLY A 187 -3.79 3.05 3.39
CA GLY A 187 -2.58 2.52 2.75
C GLY A 187 -1.38 2.58 3.66
N GLN A 188 -0.45 1.64 3.47
CA GLN A 188 0.82 1.59 4.19
C GLN A 188 1.98 1.71 3.20
N SER A 189 3.02 2.48 3.54
CA SER A 189 4.23 2.62 2.70
C SER A 189 3.87 3.01 1.25
N ALA A 190 4.23 2.19 0.24
CA ALA A 190 3.86 2.40 -1.16
C ALA A 190 2.34 2.54 -1.36
N GLY A 191 1.50 1.81 -0.60
CA GLY A 191 0.05 1.98 -0.63
C GLY A 191 -0.40 3.35 -0.12
N SER A 192 0.27 3.90 0.90
CA SER A 192 0.07 5.28 1.36
C SER A 192 0.56 6.31 0.32
N MET A 193 1.69 6.04 -0.35
CA MET A 193 2.18 6.86 -1.46
C MET A 193 1.20 6.86 -2.64
N SER A 194 0.59 5.72 -2.96
CA SER A 194 -0.50 5.63 -3.94
C SER A 194 -1.67 6.53 -3.58
N ILE A 195 -2.15 6.49 -2.33
CA ILE A 195 -3.27 7.33 -1.88
C ILE A 195 -2.92 8.83 -1.99
N LEU A 196 -1.68 9.21 -1.63
CA LEU A 196 -1.22 10.59 -1.81
C LEU A 196 -1.22 11.01 -3.29
N THR A 197 -0.93 10.09 -4.20
CA THR A 197 -1.05 10.32 -5.66
C THR A 197 -2.52 10.42 -6.08
N LEU A 198 -3.36 9.49 -5.63
CA LEU A 198 -4.80 9.45 -5.93
C LEU A 198 -5.52 10.71 -5.45
N LEU A 199 -5.14 11.27 -4.30
CA LEU A 199 -5.65 12.56 -3.81
C LEU A 199 -5.38 13.74 -4.77
N LYS A 200 -4.47 13.58 -5.72
CA LYS A 200 -4.13 14.60 -6.75
C LYS A 200 -4.86 14.39 -8.07
N ILE A 201 -5.73 13.38 -8.18
CA ILE A 201 -6.52 13.06 -9.37
C ILE A 201 -7.98 13.47 -9.11
N PRO A 202 -8.46 14.59 -9.68
CA PRO A 202 -9.81 15.11 -9.39
C PRO A 202 -10.93 14.14 -9.76
N ASP A 203 -10.75 13.36 -10.84
CA ASP A 203 -11.80 12.48 -11.37
C ASP A 203 -12.19 11.34 -10.42
N ILE A 204 -11.32 10.99 -9.46
CA ILE A 204 -11.63 9.94 -8.47
C ILE A 204 -12.07 10.50 -7.12
N GLU A 205 -11.97 11.81 -6.94
CA GLU A 205 -12.32 12.50 -5.70
C GLU A 205 -13.74 12.17 -5.20
N PRO A 206 -14.79 12.05 -6.05
CA PRO A 206 -16.14 11.75 -5.59
C PRO A 206 -16.35 10.33 -5.02
N TYR A 207 -15.43 9.39 -5.27
CA TYR A 207 -15.63 7.97 -4.96
C TYR A 207 -15.15 7.56 -3.57
N PHE A 208 -14.46 8.44 -2.83
CA PHE A 208 -14.03 8.17 -1.45
C PHE A 208 -14.15 9.42 -0.58
N HIS A 209 -14.14 9.26 0.74
CA HIS A 209 -14.56 10.31 1.67
C HIS A 209 -13.52 10.64 2.73
N LYS A 210 -12.61 9.73 3.02
CA LYS A 210 -11.58 9.84 4.07
C LYS A 210 -10.33 9.08 3.66
N VAL A 211 -9.20 9.41 4.26
CA VAL A 211 -7.95 8.66 4.05
C VAL A 211 -7.21 8.39 5.34
N VAL A 212 -6.56 7.22 5.40
CA VAL A 212 -5.64 6.79 6.44
C VAL A 212 -4.29 6.51 5.78
N LEU A 213 -3.27 7.28 6.19
CA LEU A 213 -1.93 7.24 5.63
C LEU A 213 -0.96 6.69 6.65
N LEU A 214 -0.45 5.48 6.42
CA LEU A 214 0.49 4.82 7.31
C LEU A 214 1.89 4.80 6.69
N SER A 215 2.85 5.47 7.32
CA SER A 215 4.27 5.44 6.96
C SER A 215 4.54 5.69 5.48
N GLY A 216 3.92 6.70 4.87
CA GLY A 216 4.09 7.04 3.46
C GLY A 216 4.35 8.52 3.23
N ALA A 217 5.14 8.83 2.21
CA ALA A 217 5.37 10.18 1.72
C ALA A 217 5.16 10.18 0.20
N LEU A 218 4.65 11.28 -0.36
CA LEU A 218 4.45 11.37 -1.81
C LEU A 218 5.79 11.13 -2.54
N ARG A 219 5.77 10.20 -3.46
CA ARG A 219 6.85 9.94 -4.41
C ARG A 219 6.24 9.81 -5.80
N LEU A 220 6.65 10.70 -6.68
CA LEU A 220 6.27 10.69 -8.08
C LEU A 220 7.54 10.68 -8.91
N ASP A 221 7.58 9.77 -9.86
CA ASP A 221 8.62 9.77 -10.88
C ASP A 221 8.37 10.88 -11.89
N THR A 222 9.40 11.54 -12.38
CA THR A 222 9.26 12.47 -13.49
C THR A 222 9.12 11.69 -14.81
N LEU A 223 8.46 12.27 -15.81
CA LEU A 223 8.34 11.63 -17.12
C LEU A 223 9.72 11.36 -17.75
N GLU A 224 10.68 12.25 -17.54
CA GLU A 224 12.07 12.08 -18.01
C GLU A 224 12.73 10.88 -17.33
N SER A 225 12.67 10.77 -16.00
CA SER A 225 13.22 9.64 -15.24
C SER A 225 12.54 8.33 -15.66
N ALA A 226 11.22 8.32 -15.83
CA ALA A 226 10.47 7.14 -16.26
C ALA A 226 10.91 6.67 -17.66
N ARG A 227 11.09 7.58 -18.60
CA ARG A 227 11.62 7.29 -19.95
C ARG A 227 13.04 6.74 -19.92
N ASN A 228 13.90 7.32 -19.11
CA ASN A 228 15.28 6.82 -18.93
C ASN A 228 15.30 5.39 -18.38
N LYS A 229 14.37 5.04 -17.47
CA LYS A 229 14.20 3.66 -16.99
C LYS A 229 13.70 2.74 -18.10
N ALA A 230 12.73 3.16 -18.89
CA ALA A 230 12.22 2.39 -20.03
C ALA A 230 13.31 2.15 -21.10
N GLN A 231 14.13 3.16 -21.41
CA GLN A 231 15.29 3.00 -22.30
C GLN A 231 16.31 2.01 -21.75
N HIS A 232 16.59 2.08 -20.45
CA HIS A 232 17.50 1.13 -19.82
C HIS A 232 16.93 -0.29 -19.84
N PHE A 233 15.63 -0.45 -19.58
CA PHE A 233 14.93 -1.72 -19.68
C PHE A 233 15.02 -2.30 -21.10
N GLN A 234 14.81 -1.48 -22.14
CA GLN A 234 14.98 -1.88 -23.54
C GLN A 234 16.40 -2.35 -23.86
N LYS A 235 17.40 -1.63 -23.35
CA LYS A 235 18.80 -2.06 -23.49
C LYS A 235 19.03 -3.44 -22.86
N LEU A 236 18.50 -3.69 -21.67
CA LEU A 236 18.59 -4.99 -21.02
C LEU A 236 17.88 -6.10 -21.80
N MET A 237 16.75 -5.80 -22.45
CA MET A 237 16.08 -6.74 -23.35
C MET A 237 16.99 -7.16 -24.51
N LEU A 238 17.65 -6.20 -25.16
CA LEU A 238 18.61 -6.48 -26.23
C LEU A 238 19.83 -7.26 -25.71
N ASP A 239 20.39 -6.86 -24.57
CA ASP A 239 21.60 -7.45 -24.01
C ASP A 239 21.39 -8.90 -23.53
N TYR A 240 20.21 -9.26 -23.02
CA TYR A 240 19.96 -10.55 -22.37
C TYR A 240 19.01 -11.46 -23.15
N LEU A 241 18.14 -10.92 -24.01
CA LEU A 241 17.08 -11.68 -24.70
C LEU A 241 17.11 -11.52 -26.23
N ASP A 242 18.02 -10.67 -26.76
CA ASP A 242 18.17 -10.38 -28.19
C ASP A 242 16.84 -9.98 -28.86
N THR A 243 15.99 -9.21 -28.15
CA THR A 243 14.70 -8.72 -28.63
C THR A 243 14.44 -7.28 -28.21
N ASP A 244 13.73 -6.51 -29.03
CA ASP A 244 13.14 -5.21 -28.70
C ASP A 244 11.60 -5.24 -28.66
N ASP A 245 10.99 -6.40 -28.95
CA ASP A 245 9.55 -6.60 -28.89
C ASP A 245 9.10 -6.97 -27.47
N VAL A 246 8.56 -6.00 -26.74
CA VAL A 246 8.04 -6.21 -25.38
C VAL A 246 6.85 -7.18 -25.32
N THR A 247 6.15 -7.39 -26.44
CA THR A 247 4.99 -8.31 -26.48
C THR A 247 5.41 -9.76 -26.49
N SER A 248 6.66 -10.05 -26.86
CA SER A 248 7.25 -11.41 -26.86
C SER A 248 7.74 -11.86 -25.48
N LEU A 249 7.88 -10.91 -24.51
CA LEU A 249 8.41 -11.23 -23.17
C LEU A 249 7.45 -12.12 -22.38
N SER A 250 7.97 -13.18 -21.81
CA SER A 250 7.26 -13.93 -20.75
C SER A 250 7.22 -13.13 -19.44
N THR A 251 6.41 -13.56 -18.48
CA THR A 251 6.40 -13.01 -17.12
C THR A 251 7.77 -13.18 -16.45
N ASP A 252 8.41 -14.33 -16.63
CA ASP A 252 9.74 -14.62 -16.08
C ASP A 252 10.82 -13.73 -16.70
N ASP A 253 10.73 -13.41 -17.99
CA ASP A 253 11.62 -12.46 -18.66
C ASP A 253 11.50 -11.07 -18.04
N ILE A 254 10.28 -10.60 -17.78
CA ILE A 254 10.04 -9.29 -17.13
C ILE A 254 10.63 -9.28 -15.73
N LEU A 255 10.40 -10.31 -14.91
CA LEU A 255 10.95 -10.41 -13.56
C LEU A 255 12.48 -10.45 -13.58
N MET A 256 13.08 -11.21 -14.50
CA MET A 256 14.54 -11.26 -14.70
C MET A 256 15.08 -9.88 -15.08
N LEU A 257 14.44 -9.18 -16.01
CA LEU A 257 14.87 -7.83 -16.43
C LEU A 257 14.71 -6.80 -15.30
N MET A 258 13.67 -6.90 -14.46
CA MET A 258 13.52 -6.10 -13.26
C MET A 258 14.70 -6.28 -12.30
N GLU A 259 15.11 -7.52 -12.06
CA GLU A 259 16.26 -7.82 -11.21
C GLU A 259 17.58 -7.28 -11.82
N LYS A 260 17.76 -7.39 -13.14
CA LYS A 260 18.92 -6.81 -13.85
C LYS A 260 18.97 -5.29 -13.74
N LEU A 261 17.80 -4.64 -13.92
CA LEU A 261 17.68 -3.20 -13.74
C LEU A 261 18.07 -2.77 -12.31
N LYS A 262 17.58 -3.49 -11.32
CA LYS A 262 17.91 -3.26 -9.90
C LYS A 262 19.40 -3.45 -9.62
N GLN A 263 20.00 -4.53 -10.13
CA GLN A 263 21.43 -4.80 -9.99
C GLN A 263 22.31 -3.70 -10.60
N SER A 264 21.92 -3.19 -11.78
CA SER A 264 22.66 -2.13 -12.47
C SER A 264 22.69 -0.79 -11.70
N ARG A 265 21.68 -0.54 -10.85
CA ARG A 265 21.60 0.65 -9.99
C ARG A 265 22.38 0.52 -8.69
N GLY A 266 22.82 -0.70 -8.35
CA GLY A 266 23.55 -0.98 -7.13
C GLY A 266 22.69 -1.03 -5.85
N PRO A 267 23.31 -1.30 -4.68
CA PRO A 267 22.57 -1.51 -3.44
C PRO A 267 21.83 -0.26 -3.00
N SER A 268 20.52 -0.37 -2.71
CA SER A 268 19.65 0.74 -2.31
C SER A 268 18.85 0.51 -1.03
N LYS A 269 18.83 -0.71 -0.50
CA LYS A 269 18.02 -1.09 0.67
C LYS A 269 16.51 -0.82 0.51
N GLY A 270 16.01 -0.76 -0.73
CA GLY A 270 14.60 -0.43 -1.00
C GLY A 270 14.24 1.06 -0.88
N LEU A 271 15.24 1.93 -0.74
CA LEU A 271 15.04 3.39 -0.66
C LEU A 271 15.08 4.07 -2.04
N ASP A 272 15.68 3.46 -3.05
CA ASP A 272 15.59 3.86 -4.45
C ASP A 272 14.35 3.20 -5.06
N LEU A 273 13.24 3.92 -5.14
CA LEU A 273 12.02 3.42 -5.75
C LEU A 273 12.18 3.41 -7.27
N ILE A 274 12.62 2.25 -7.80
CA ILE A 274 12.76 2.06 -9.25
C ILE A 274 11.40 2.22 -9.92
N TYR A 275 10.38 1.68 -9.30
CA TYR A 275 8.99 1.75 -9.72
C TYR A 275 8.20 2.65 -8.77
N ALA A 276 7.55 3.66 -9.30
CA ALA A 276 6.69 4.58 -8.57
C ALA A 276 5.68 5.20 -9.54
N PRO A 277 4.56 5.75 -9.07
CA PRO A 277 3.65 6.49 -9.92
C PRO A 277 4.38 7.61 -10.67
N ILE A 278 4.14 7.67 -11.98
CA ILE A 278 4.75 8.67 -12.89
C ILE A 278 3.84 9.89 -12.93
N LYS A 279 4.43 11.08 -12.81
CA LYS A 279 3.71 12.36 -12.93
C LYS A 279 3.17 12.53 -14.36
N THR A 280 1.87 12.40 -14.50
CA THR A 280 1.10 12.62 -15.73
C THR A 280 0.22 13.86 -15.60
N ASP A 281 -0.40 14.32 -16.69
CA ASP A 281 -1.17 15.57 -16.71
C ASP A 281 -2.43 15.53 -15.83
N ASP A 282 -3.03 14.36 -15.63
CA ASP A 282 -4.18 14.13 -14.75
C ASP A 282 -3.83 14.19 -13.25
N ILE A 283 -2.55 14.05 -12.89
CA ILE A 283 -2.05 14.20 -11.53
C ILE A 283 -1.72 15.67 -11.27
N GLN A 284 -2.55 16.38 -10.54
CA GLN A 284 -2.38 17.81 -10.26
C GLN A 284 -1.17 18.09 -9.34
N ASN A 285 -0.66 19.33 -9.37
CA ASN A 285 0.41 19.73 -8.47
C ASN A 285 -0.06 19.92 -7.03
N ASN A 286 -1.26 20.43 -6.84
CA ASN A 286 -1.88 20.66 -5.53
C ASN A 286 -2.89 19.57 -5.18
N TYR A 287 -3.26 19.49 -3.92
CA TYR A 287 -4.36 18.64 -3.45
C TYR A 287 -5.68 19.41 -3.60
N PRO A 288 -6.64 18.93 -4.42
CA PRO A 288 -7.89 19.67 -4.69
C PRO A 288 -8.88 19.64 -3.52
N THR A 289 -8.69 18.73 -2.56
CA THR A 289 -9.65 18.45 -1.50
C THR A 289 -8.99 18.42 -0.12
N THR A 290 -9.80 18.75 0.90
CA THR A 290 -9.46 18.71 2.34
C THR A 290 -10.28 17.62 3.05
N LYS A 291 -10.35 16.42 2.48
CA LYS A 291 -11.01 15.28 3.14
C LYS A 291 -10.40 15.02 4.52
N PRO A 292 -11.15 14.45 5.49
CA PRO A 292 -10.59 14.02 6.75
C PRO A 292 -9.41 13.06 6.54
N ILE A 293 -8.28 13.36 7.19
CA ILE A 293 -7.03 12.61 7.06
C ILE A 293 -6.54 12.17 8.44
N PHE A 294 -6.33 10.88 8.58
CA PHE A 294 -5.56 10.32 9.68
C PHE A 294 -4.22 9.81 9.16
N ALA A 295 -3.12 10.36 9.68
CA ALA A 295 -1.76 9.98 9.35
C ALA A 295 -1.07 9.34 10.55
N CYS A 296 -0.32 8.26 10.34
CA CYS A 296 0.49 7.60 11.36
C CYS A 296 1.84 7.20 10.77
N TYR A 297 2.89 7.28 11.57
CA TYR A 297 4.22 6.76 11.25
C TYR A 297 4.77 5.97 12.43
N THR A 298 5.76 5.11 12.19
CA THR A 298 6.44 4.41 13.27
C THR A 298 7.59 5.24 13.84
N LYS A 299 7.92 5.01 15.11
CA LYS A 299 8.96 5.77 15.81
C LYS A 299 10.34 5.62 15.17
N ASP A 300 10.66 4.42 14.71
CA ASP A 300 11.99 4.01 14.27
C ASP A 300 11.95 3.44 12.84
N GLU A 301 11.28 4.13 11.90
CA GLU A 301 11.04 3.71 10.50
C GLU A 301 12.29 3.10 9.83
N GLY A 302 13.45 3.72 10.05
CA GLY A 302 14.70 3.39 9.37
C GLY A 302 15.34 2.06 9.81
N ASP A 303 14.98 1.53 10.97
CA ASP A 303 15.69 0.39 11.56
C ASP A 303 15.52 -0.92 10.78
N ILE A 304 14.47 -1.06 9.97
CA ILE A 304 14.31 -2.21 9.09
C ILE A 304 15.22 -2.16 7.86
N TYR A 305 15.55 -0.96 7.40
CA TYR A 305 16.42 -0.74 6.23
C TYR A 305 17.90 -0.88 6.58
N ILE A 306 18.29 -0.34 7.73
CA ILE A 306 19.69 -0.31 8.21
C ILE A 306 19.77 -0.97 9.59
N THR A 307 19.97 -2.28 9.59
CA THR A 307 19.87 -3.12 10.80
C THR A 307 21.15 -3.22 11.63
N SER A 308 22.32 -2.90 11.07
CA SER A 308 23.63 -2.95 11.75
C SER A 308 24.70 -2.19 10.99
N GLU A 309 25.87 -1.97 11.63
CA GLU A 309 27.05 -1.34 10.99
C GLU A 309 27.53 -2.12 9.74
N GLN A 310 27.40 -3.46 9.74
CA GLN A 310 27.78 -4.30 8.59
C GLN A 310 26.75 -4.23 7.45
N LYS A 311 25.56 -3.78 7.74
CA LYS A 311 24.43 -3.69 6.79
C LYS A 311 24.18 -2.27 6.28
N LYS A 312 24.87 -1.25 6.81
CA LYS A 312 24.76 0.12 6.32
C LYS A 312 25.29 0.26 4.89
N LEU A 313 24.87 1.30 4.20
CA LEU A 313 25.47 1.72 2.93
C LEU A 313 26.76 2.52 3.19
N SER A 314 27.63 2.62 2.19
CA SER A 314 28.68 3.63 2.27
C SER A 314 28.04 5.03 2.38
N PRO A 315 28.63 5.97 3.11
CA PRO A 315 28.04 7.30 3.29
C PRO A 315 27.70 7.99 1.97
N GLN A 316 28.60 7.93 0.97
CA GLN A 316 28.36 8.51 -0.34
C GLN A 316 27.17 7.84 -1.05
N ARG A 317 27.12 6.49 -1.08
CA ARG A 317 26.00 5.76 -1.70
C ARG A 317 24.66 6.08 -1.02
N PHE A 318 24.66 6.26 0.30
CA PHE A 318 23.47 6.64 1.03
C PHE A 318 22.98 8.04 0.63
N ILE A 319 23.92 9.00 0.51
CA ILE A 319 23.62 10.36 0.04
C ILE A 319 23.04 10.31 -1.38
N ASP A 320 23.69 9.61 -2.32
CA ASP A 320 23.23 9.51 -3.70
C ASP A 320 21.77 9.01 -3.79
N ILE A 321 21.42 8.01 -2.97
CA ILE A 321 20.03 7.50 -2.91
C ILE A 321 19.06 8.52 -2.32
N MET A 322 19.47 9.22 -1.27
CA MET A 322 18.61 10.21 -0.63
C MET A 322 18.39 11.42 -1.53
N GLU A 323 19.40 11.82 -2.30
CA GLU A 323 19.30 12.87 -3.33
C GLU A 323 18.33 12.49 -4.46
N LEU A 324 18.27 11.20 -4.88
CA LEU A 324 17.23 10.72 -5.82
C LEU A 324 15.81 10.90 -5.29
N ASN A 325 15.65 11.07 -3.98
CA ASN A 325 14.38 11.34 -3.30
C ASN A 325 14.23 12.82 -2.89
N ASP A 326 15.02 13.73 -3.45
CA ASP A 326 15.05 15.16 -3.11
C ASP A 326 15.36 15.43 -1.62
N ILE A 327 16.16 14.56 -0.99
CA ILE A 327 16.58 14.67 0.41
C ILE A 327 18.08 14.95 0.48
N PRO A 328 18.49 16.20 0.54
CA PRO A 328 19.92 16.56 0.68
C PRO A 328 20.41 16.23 2.09
N LEU A 329 21.52 15.52 2.19
CA LEU A 329 22.18 15.16 3.45
C LEU A 329 23.67 15.54 3.41
N LYS A 330 24.23 15.80 4.59
CA LYS A 330 25.67 16.04 4.73
C LYS A 330 26.39 14.71 5.02
N TYR A 331 27.63 14.63 4.52
CA TYR A 331 28.46 13.42 4.67
C TYR A 331 28.70 13.07 6.14
N GLU A 332 28.92 14.05 7.01
CA GLU A 332 29.12 13.87 8.45
C GLU A 332 27.90 13.29 9.19
N ASP A 333 26.70 13.46 8.65
CA ASP A 333 25.45 13.05 9.30
C ASP A 333 25.03 11.60 8.99
N VAL A 334 25.80 10.85 8.17
CA VAL A 334 25.41 9.52 7.66
C VAL A 334 26.52 8.47 7.74
N GLN A 335 27.46 8.64 8.66
CA GLN A 335 28.66 7.78 8.81
C GLN A 335 28.33 6.43 9.43
N THR A 336 27.39 6.37 10.36
CA THR A 336 27.05 5.18 11.14
C THR A 336 25.68 4.63 10.75
N ALA A 337 25.44 3.34 11.03
CA ALA A 337 24.13 2.70 10.82
C ALA A 337 23.02 3.47 11.54
N LYS A 338 23.28 3.92 12.77
CA LYS A 338 22.31 4.70 13.55
C LYS A 338 21.97 6.03 12.88
N GLN A 339 22.96 6.75 12.37
CA GLN A 339 22.73 8.01 11.64
C GLN A 339 21.92 7.79 10.36
N GLN A 340 22.24 6.74 9.57
CA GLN A 340 21.48 6.41 8.37
C GLN A 340 20.05 6.02 8.71
N SER A 341 19.81 5.16 9.72
CA SER A 341 18.47 4.81 10.18
C SER A 341 17.66 6.04 10.64
N LEU A 342 18.28 6.93 11.42
CA LEU A 342 17.65 8.18 11.84
C LEU A 342 17.34 9.11 10.66
N ALA A 343 18.23 9.23 9.68
CA ALA A 343 17.99 10.02 8.47
C ALA A 343 16.80 9.47 7.66
N ILE A 344 16.70 8.14 7.50
CA ILE A 344 15.52 7.50 6.89
C ILE A 344 14.26 7.84 7.70
N THR A 345 14.30 7.61 9.01
CA THR A 345 13.14 7.85 9.89
C THR A 345 12.65 9.30 9.77
N HIS A 346 13.57 10.26 9.85
CA HIS A 346 13.20 11.67 9.88
C HIS A 346 12.95 12.26 8.50
N CYS A 347 13.88 12.08 7.57
CA CYS A 347 13.87 12.80 6.30
C CYS A 347 13.08 12.07 5.22
N TYR A 348 13.01 10.73 5.26
CA TYR A 348 12.28 9.97 4.26
C TYR A 348 10.81 9.77 4.62
N PHE A 349 10.45 9.61 5.91
CA PHE A 349 9.08 9.32 6.37
C PHE A 349 8.45 10.45 7.20
N LYS A 350 8.98 10.77 8.40
CA LYS A 350 8.29 11.65 9.37
C LYS A 350 8.13 13.08 8.88
N GLN A 351 9.19 13.68 8.38
CA GLN A 351 9.18 15.07 7.96
C GLN A 351 8.29 15.32 6.75
N PRO A 352 8.35 14.50 5.65
CA PRO A 352 7.45 14.68 4.52
C PRO A 352 5.97 14.53 4.89
N MET A 353 5.62 13.58 5.76
CA MET A 353 4.24 13.43 6.26
C MET A 353 3.78 14.66 7.05
N LYS A 354 4.62 15.18 7.94
CA LYS A 354 4.31 16.41 8.69
C LYS A 354 4.19 17.62 7.77
N GLN A 355 5.06 17.74 6.77
CA GLN A 355 5.00 18.81 5.77
C GLN A 355 3.71 18.74 4.95
N PHE A 356 3.28 17.55 4.56
CA PHE A 356 2.02 17.33 3.88
C PHE A 356 0.83 17.85 4.73
N LEU A 357 0.73 17.45 6.00
CA LEU A 357 -0.33 17.93 6.90
C LEU A 357 -0.25 19.46 7.12
N GLN A 358 0.95 19.99 7.25
CA GLN A 358 1.17 21.45 7.38
C GLN A 358 0.68 22.20 6.15
N GLN A 359 1.00 21.68 4.95
CA GLN A 359 0.57 22.29 3.69
C GLN A 359 -0.96 22.31 3.58
N LEU A 360 -1.63 21.21 3.92
CA LEU A 360 -3.10 21.15 3.92
C LEU A 360 -3.71 22.12 4.93
N ASN A 361 -3.13 22.23 6.12
CA ASN A 361 -3.62 23.16 7.14
C ASN A 361 -3.38 24.66 6.78
N ILE A 362 -2.34 24.94 5.98
CA ILE A 362 -2.13 26.29 5.39
C ILE A 362 -3.17 26.54 4.29
N GLN A 363 -3.47 25.55 3.48
CA GLN A 363 -4.46 25.65 2.40
C GLN A 363 -5.88 25.83 2.94
N ASP A 364 -6.22 25.12 4.01
CA ASP A 364 -7.50 25.20 4.72
C ASP A 364 -7.26 25.03 6.23
N SER A 365 -7.45 26.14 6.98
CA SER A 365 -7.28 26.14 8.44
C SER A 365 -8.28 25.23 9.17
N ASN A 366 -9.40 24.85 8.52
CA ASN A 366 -10.42 23.96 9.05
C ASN A 366 -10.21 22.50 8.61
N ALA A 367 -9.12 22.19 7.91
CA ALA A 367 -8.81 20.84 7.47
C ALA A 367 -8.84 19.85 8.64
N GLN A 368 -9.57 18.76 8.47
CA GLN A 368 -9.76 17.72 9.49
C GLN A 368 -8.58 16.73 9.45
N LEU A 369 -7.53 17.04 10.21
CA LEU A 369 -6.26 16.34 10.17
C LEU A 369 -5.93 15.74 11.54
N TRP A 370 -5.47 14.50 11.58
CA TRP A 370 -4.98 13.82 12.78
C TRP A 370 -3.65 13.16 12.52
N LEU A 371 -2.79 13.17 13.53
CA LEU A 371 -1.48 12.55 13.47
C LEU A 371 -1.29 11.59 14.66
N ALA A 372 -0.64 10.45 14.40
CA ALA A 372 -0.19 9.53 15.44
C ALA A 372 1.24 9.05 15.17
N GLU A 373 1.85 8.51 16.22
CA GLU A 373 3.13 7.80 16.19
C GLU A 373 2.93 6.43 16.84
N PHE A 374 3.29 5.36 16.13
CA PHE A 374 3.41 4.04 16.71
C PHE A 374 4.81 3.88 17.30
N ALA A 375 4.90 3.65 18.60
CA ALA A 375 6.16 3.64 19.35
C ALA A 375 6.39 2.37 20.18
N TRP A 376 5.48 1.38 20.08
CA TRP A 376 5.67 0.14 20.81
C TRP A 376 6.91 -0.60 20.33
N HIS A 377 7.73 -1.02 21.28
CA HIS A 377 8.91 -1.88 21.09
C HIS A 377 9.29 -2.55 22.41
N ASP A 378 10.14 -3.56 22.31
CA ASP A 378 10.74 -4.24 23.47
C ASP A 378 12.25 -4.40 23.24
N THR A 379 13.04 -3.63 23.97
CA THR A 379 14.51 -3.60 23.84
C THR A 379 15.16 -4.94 24.20
N SER A 380 14.48 -5.82 24.94
CA SER A 380 14.95 -7.17 25.27
C SER A 380 14.72 -8.18 24.14
N SER A 381 13.83 -7.89 23.19
CA SER A 381 13.53 -8.77 22.07
C SER A 381 14.63 -8.72 21.01
N ALA A 382 14.92 -9.85 20.38
CA ALA A 382 15.80 -9.89 19.21
C ALA A 382 15.14 -9.28 17.96
N HIS A 383 13.81 -9.36 17.85
CA HIS A 383 13.04 -8.98 16.66
C HIS A 383 12.29 -7.64 16.81
N TYR A 384 11.92 -7.24 18.02
CA TYR A 384 11.03 -6.11 18.29
C TYR A 384 11.66 -5.00 19.14
N ARG A 385 12.99 -4.85 19.05
CA ARG A 385 13.76 -3.87 19.86
C ARG A 385 13.51 -2.41 19.48
N SER A 386 12.85 -2.15 18.37
CA SER A 386 12.47 -0.82 17.90
C SER A 386 11.11 -0.88 17.17
N ALA A 387 10.42 0.24 17.13
CA ALA A 387 9.17 0.39 16.39
C ALA A 387 9.47 0.70 14.91
N TYR A 388 9.99 -0.29 14.20
CA TYR A 388 10.42 -0.15 12.81
C TYR A 388 9.24 -0.11 11.82
N HIS A 389 9.52 0.32 10.60
CA HIS A 389 8.56 0.40 9.49
C HIS A 389 7.76 -0.90 9.32
N ILE A 390 6.45 -0.80 9.15
CA ILE A 390 5.48 -1.91 8.96
C ILE A 390 5.08 -2.67 10.25
N LEU A 391 5.81 -2.58 11.37
CA LEU A 391 5.48 -3.33 12.58
C LEU A 391 4.09 -2.99 13.14
N ASP A 392 3.64 -1.78 12.98
CA ASP A 392 2.31 -1.31 13.39
C ASP A 392 1.15 -2.05 12.70
N MET A 393 1.39 -2.67 11.52
CA MET A 393 0.37 -3.42 10.78
C MET A 393 -0.13 -4.63 11.56
N VAL A 394 0.74 -5.30 12.33
CA VAL A 394 0.37 -6.40 13.23
C VAL A 394 -0.74 -5.96 14.20
N PHE A 395 -0.68 -4.72 14.67
CA PHE A 395 -1.62 -4.14 15.63
C PHE A 395 -2.88 -3.58 14.97
N TRP A 396 -2.75 -2.88 13.84
CA TRP A 396 -3.89 -2.37 13.09
C TRP A 396 -4.84 -3.49 12.64
N PHE A 397 -4.30 -4.62 12.19
CA PHE A 397 -5.08 -5.78 11.77
C PHE A 397 -5.42 -6.75 12.92
N GLY A 398 -4.69 -6.68 14.03
CA GLY A 398 -4.89 -7.56 15.19
C GLY A 398 -4.24 -8.92 15.05
N ASN A 399 -3.30 -9.09 14.13
CA ASN A 399 -2.63 -10.36 13.81
C ASN A 399 -1.47 -10.66 14.78
N LEU A 400 -1.75 -10.60 16.09
CA LEU A 400 -0.75 -10.77 17.14
C LEU A 400 -0.12 -12.18 17.16
N GLN A 401 -0.72 -13.18 16.48
CA GLN A 401 -0.12 -14.50 16.28
C GLN A 401 1.20 -14.45 15.51
N ILE A 402 1.41 -13.42 14.68
CA ILE A 402 2.69 -13.19 14.00
C ILE A 402 3.82 -12.95 15.00
N LEU A 403 3.57 -12.23 16.11
CA LEU A 403 4.54 -12.06 17.18
C LEU A 403 4.85 -13.39 17.86
N ALA A 404 3.82 -14.22 18.09
CA ALA A 404 3.97 -15.53 18.70
C ALA A 404 4.78 -16.51 17.83
N ALA A 405 4.73 -16.41 16.51
CA ALA A 405 5.56 -17.19 15.58
C ALA A 405 7.07 -16.94 15.82
N HIS A 406 7.43 -15.73 16.27
CA HIS A 406 8.79 -15.37 16.69
C HIS A 406 9.04 -15.59 18.19
N GLN A 407 8.26 -16.45 18.84
CA GLN A 407 8.36 -16.77 20.28
C GLN A 407 8.18 -15.56 21.20
N TYR A 408 7.51 -14.50 20.71
CA TYR A 408 7.20 -13.34 21.52
C TYR A 408 5.79 -13.47 22.14
N PRO A 409 5.64 -13.38 23.48
CA PRO A 409 4.37 -13.66 24.14
C PRO A 409 3.32 -12.58 23.85
N THR A 410 2.12 -13.01 23.49
CA THR A 410 0.97 -12.11 23.35
C THR A 410 0.41 -11.72 24.70
N THR A 411 0.86 -10.62 25.27
CA THR A 411 0.46 -10.12 26.59
C THR A 411 -0.90 -9.41 26.57
N ALA A 412 -1.49 -9.19 27.75
CA ALA A 412 -2.71 -8.38 27.89
C ALA A 412 -2.51 -6.94 27.37
N HIS A 413 -1.33 -6.37 27.58
CA HIS A 413 -0.97 -5.04 27.09
C HIS A 413 -1.01 -4.97 25.56
N LEU A 414 -0.42 -5.94 24.84
CA LEU A 414 -0.44 -5.98 23.38
C LEU A 414 -1.86 -6.12 22.82
N LYS A 415 -2.69 -6.97 23.45
CA LYS A 415 -4.11 -7.10 23.08
C LYS A 415 -4.86 -5.80 23.29
N PHE A 416 -4.60 -5.10 24.39
CA PHE A 416 -5.21 -3.79 24.68
C PHE A 416 -4.76 -2.73 23.64
N LEU A 417 -3.47 -2.63 23.38
CA LEU A 417 -2.92 -1.69 22.39
C LEU A 417 -3.51 -1.93 20.99
N SER A 418 -3.48 -3.19 20.54
CA SER A 418 -4.07 -3.57 19.26
C SER A 418 -5.55 -3.23 19.18
N ARG A 419 -6.32 -3.55 20.24
CA ARG A 419 -7.75 -3.23 20.31
C ARG A 419 -8.02 -1.73 20.27
N GLN A 420 -7.21 -0.94 20.96
CA GLN A 420 -7.31 0.51 20.92
C GLN A 420 -7.08 1.05 19.50
N MET A 421 -6.01 0.60 18.81
CA MET A 421 -5.70 1.00 17.45
C MET A 421 -6.83 0.64 16.48
N GLN A 422 -7.37 -0.58 16.56
CA GLN A 422 -8.49 -1.04 15.75
C GLN A 422 -9.76 -0.20 15.98
N ASN A 423 -10.10 0.10 17.23
CA ASN A 423 -11.25 0.92 17.57
C ASN A 423 -11.10 2.36 17.06
N ASP A 424 -9.90 2.95 17.18
CA ASP A 424 -9.61 4.29 16.68
C ASP A 424 -9.74 4.34 15.14
N LEU A 425 -9.23 3.32 14.43
CA LEU A 425 -9.38 3.18 12.97
C LEU A 425 -10.86 3.07 12.57
N ALA A 426 -11.62 2.20 13.22
CA ALA A 426 -13.05 2.00 12.93
C ALA A 426 -13.87 3.26 13.22
N ASN A 427 -13.58 3.96 14.31
CA ASN A 427 -14.22 5.23 14.65
C ASN A 427 -13.91 6.32 13.59
N PHE A 428 -12.66 6.39 13.12
CA PHE A 428 -12.30 7.28 12.03
C PHE A 428 -13.05 6.92 10.74
N ALA A 429 -13.07 5.64 10.35
CA ALA A 429 -13.81 5.18 9.18
C ALA A 429 -15.32 5.53 9.29
N LYS A 430 -15.92 5.44 10.47
CA LYS A 430 -17.30 5.77 10.71
C LYS A 430 -17.59 7.27 10.64
N SER A 431 -16.83 8.07 11.36
CA SER A 431 -17.16 9.48 11.65
C SER A 431 -16.25 10.51 10.99
N GLY A 432 -15.08 10.10 10.46
CA GLY A 432 -14.02 11.01 10.02
C GLY A 432 -13.31 11.73 11.18
N LYS A 433 -13.46 11.27 12.43
CA LYS A 433 -12.90 11.93 13.62
C LYS A 433 -12.12 10.95 14.48
N MET A 434 -11.10 11.45 15.18
CA MET A 434 -10.35 10.70 16.19
C MET A 434 -10.70 11.20 17.61
N PRO A 435 -10.53 10.35 18.65
CA PRO A 435 -10.82 10.73 20.05
C PRO A 435 -9.77 11.63 20.69
N TRP A 436 -8.97 12.33 19.90
CA TRP A 436 -7.99 13.32 20.34
C TRP A 436 -8.02 14.56 19.46
N PRO A 437 -7.39 15.69 19.90
CA PRO A 437 -7.39 16.93 19.15
C PRO A 437 -6.83 16.81 17.74
N MET A 438 -7.39 17.56 16.79
CA MET A 438 -6.88 17.69 15.43
C MET A 438 -5.45 18.27 15.44
N TYR A 439 -4.69 17.89 14.41
CA TYR A 439 -3.39 18.47 14.11
C TYR A 439 -3.58 19.88 13.52
N HIS A 440 -2.92 20.86 14.12
CA HIS A 440 -2.83 22.23 13.62
C HIS A 440 -1.38 22.70 13.63
N ASN A 441 -1.02 23.63 12.75
CA ASN A 441 0.34 24.16 12.64
C ASN A 441 0.82 24.81 13.95
N GLU A 442 -0.10 25.43 14.70
CA GLU A 442 0.21 26.06 16.00
C GLU A 442 0.26 25.06 17.16
N ARG A 443 -0.55 23.99 17.09
CA ARG A 443 -0.65 22.94 18.11
C ARG A 443 -0.40 21.59 17.45
N ARG A 444 0.83 21.23 17.26
CA ARG A 444 1.28 20.00 16.58
C ARG A 444 1.03 18.76 17.44
N TYR A 445 -0.22 18.58 17.90
CA TYR A 445 -0.62 17.43 18.69
C TYR A 445 -0.52 16.15 17.85
N TYR A 446 -0.04 15.09 18.46
CA TYR A 446 -0.12 13.74 17.92
C TYR A 446 -0.34 12.73 19.05
N ARG A 447 -1.00 11.63 18.71
CA ARG A 447 -1.20 10.47 19.60
C ARG A 447 0.01 9.57 19.55
N THR A 448 0.43 8.99 20.69
CA THR A 448 1.42 7.90 20.69
C THR A 448 0.75 6.59 21.08
N TYR A 449 0.98 5.56 20.27
CA TYR A 449 0.61 4.16 20.54
C TYR A 449 1.84 3.40 21.03
N GLN A 450 1.81 2.95 22.29
CA GLN A 450 2.94 2.28 22.94
C GLN A 450 2.51 1.30 24.04
#